data_f3407d3e54756dcf72b7a97df4ae0aad
#
_entry.id   f3407d3e54756dcf72b7a97df4ae0aad
#
_cell.length_a   1.000
_cell.length_b   1.000
_cell.length_c   1.000
_cell.angle_alpha   90.00
_cell.angle_beta   90.00
_cell.angle_gamma   90.00
#
_symmetry.space_group_name_H-M   'P 1'
#
loop_
_entity.id
_entity.type
_entity.pdbx_description
1 polymer ?
#
loop_
_entity_poly.entity_id
_entity_poly.type
_entity_poly.pdbx_seq_one_letter_code
_entity_poly.pdbx_strand_id
1 'polypeptide(L)'
;MELITTKVCMTKDIGVHGNLFGGKMLAWLDAAGAAYACQLAHSTKMVTRFISEVEFSRPVQAGRIVKIYGRPITFGKSSVKVKLEARSHNPHTGKQKVVCTTDMVFVRIDDDGDALPIESAFALVDDDSK
;
A
#
# COMPACT_ATOMS: atom_id res chain seq x y z
N MET A 1 -4.05 11.09 4.66
CA MET A 1 -3.80 9.84 3.90
C MET A 1 -4.90 9.60 2.88
N GLU A 2 -4.53 9.05 1.76
CA GLU A 2 -5.44 8.75 0.66
C GLU A 2 -5.89 7.30 0.73
N LEU A 3 -7.17 7.04 0.51
CA LEU A 3 -7.68 5.68 0.42
C LEU A 3 -7.19 5.04 -0.88
N ILE A 4 -6.51 3.90 -0.77
CA ILE A 4 -5.97 3.18 -1.92
C ILE A 4 -6.91 2.05 -2.32
N THR A 5 -7.31 1.20 -1.37
CA THR A 5 -8.15 0.05 -1.65
C THR A 5 -8.96 -0.36 -0.43
N THR A 6 -10.03 -1.09 -0.70
CA THR A 6 -10.89 -1.67 0.33
C THR A 6 -10.98 -3.17 0.09
N LYS A 7 -10.82 -3.94 1.15
CA LYS A 7 -10.88 -5.40 1.13
C LYS A 7 -11.91 -5.89 2.13
N VAL A 8 -12.47 -7.05 1.86
CA VAL A 8 -13.29 -7.78 2.84
C VAL A 8 -12.49 -9.01 3.26
N CYS A 9 -12.34 -9.19 4.56
CA CYS A 9 -11.70 -10.39 5.09
C CYS A 9 -12.64 -11.58 4.93
N MET A 10 -12.28 -12.50 4.07
CA MET A 10 -13.08 -13.69 3.77
C MET A 10 -12.56 -14.89 4.55
N THR A 11 -13.34 -15.95 4.61
CA THR A 11 -12.93 -17.17 5.32
C THR A 11 -11.65 -17.77 4.77
N LYS A 12 -11.40 -17.63 3.47
CA LYS A 12 -10.14 -18.08 2.84
C LYS A 12 -8.91 -17.29 3.29
N ASP A 13 -9.13 -16.12 3.89
CA ASP A 13 -8.05 -15.23 4.33
C ASP A 13 -7.66 -15.47 5.79
N ILE A 14 -8.41 -16.34 6.48
CA ILE A 14 -8.25 -16.61 7.91
C ILE A 14 -7.15 -17.64 8.13
N GLY A 15 -6.28 -17.36 9.10
CA GLY A 15 -5.28 -18.32 9.57
C GLY A 15 -5.82 -19.23 10.65
N VAL A 16 -4.95 -20.04 11.22
CA VAL A 16 -5.31 -21.06 12.21
C VAL A 16 -5.93 -20.50 13.49
N HIS A 17 -5.70 -19.21 13.77
CA HIS A 17 -6.23 -18.56 14.96
C HIS A 17 -7.62 -17.95 14.76
N GLY A 18 -8.21 -18.12 13.57
CA GLY A 18 -9.53 -17.54 13.27
C GLY A 18 -9.51 -16.07 12.88
N ASN A 19 -8.34 -15.49 12.72
CA ASN A 19 -8.16 -14.10 12.30
C ASN A 19 -7.45 -14.02 10.96
N LEU A 20 -7.53 -12.87 10.31
CA LEU A 20 -6.80 -12.61 9.07
C LEU A 20 -5.32 -12.99 9.24
N PHE A 21 -4.84 -13.83 8.33
CA PHE A 21 -3.46 -14.28 8.34
C PHE A 21 -2.52 -13.08 8.06
N GLY A 22 -1.46 -12.93 8.89
CA GLY A 22 -0.53 -11.82 8.78
C GLY A 22 0.11 -11.69 7.41
N GLY A 23 0.51 -12.81 6.81
CA GLY A 23 1.06 -12.81 5.46
C GLY A 23 0.06 -12.32 4.41
N LYS A 24 -1.23 -12.58 4.62
CA LYS A 24 -2.28 -12.08 3.73
C LYS A 24 -2.44 -10.57 3.85
N MET A 25 -2.44 -10.06 5.08
CA MET A 25 -2.47 -8.61 5.32
C MET A 25 -1.25 -7.94 4.64
N LEU A 26 -0.08 -8.52 4.80
CA LEU A 26 1.13 -7.99 4.19
C LEU A 26 1.05 -8.00 2.67
N ALA A 27 0.49 -9.06 2.08
CA ALA A 27 0.27 -9.13 0.64
C ALA A 27 -0.68 -8.02 0.17
N TRP A 28 -1.73 -7.74 0.91
CA TRP A 28 -2.66 -6.64 0.60
C TRP A 28 -1.96 -5.29 0.67
N LEU A 29 -1.15 -5.08 1.69
CA LEU A 29 -0.38 -3.84 1.84
C LEU A 29 0.63 -3.67 0.71
N ASP A 30 1.33 -4.74 0.34
CA ASP A 30 2.30 -4.70 -0.74
C ASP A 30 1.63 -4.38 -2.09
N ALA A 31 0.51 -5.03 -2.38
CA ALA A 31 -0.25 -4.77 -3.60
C ALA A 31 -0.78 -3.33 -3.64
N ALA A 32 -1.33 -2.85 -2.54
CA ALA A 32 -1.83 -1.47 -2.44
C ALA A 32 -0.69 -0.46 -2.59
N GLY A 33 0.44 -0.72 -1.91
CA GLY A 33 1.61 0.14 -1.98
C GLY A 33 2.21 0.20 -3.37
N ALA A 34 2.29 -0.94 -4.06
CA ALA A 34 2.80 -0.99 -5.42
C ALA A 34 1.91 -0.19 -6.38
N ALA A 35 0.59 -0.35 -6.28
CA ALA A 35 -0.35 0.41 -7.11
C ALA A 35 -0.22 1.92 -6.85
N TYR A 36 -0.11 2.29 -5.59
CA TYR A 36 0.04 3.68 -5.19
C TYR A 36 1.38 4.26 -5.69
N ALA A 37 2.47 3.51 -5.55
CA ALA A 37 3.78 3.91 -6.04
C ALA A 37 3.79 4.11 -7.56
N CYS A 38 3.10 3.24 -8.30
CA CYS A 38 2.95 3.39 -9.75
C CYS A 38 2.26 4.70 -10.11
N GLN A 39 1.23 5.07 -9.36
CA GLN A 39 0.53 6.34 -9.57
C GLN A 39 1.44 7.53 -9.28
N LEU A 40 2.16 7.48 -8.16
CA LEU A 40 3.06 8.57 -7.77
C LEU A 40 4.21 8.76 -8.74
N ALA A 41 4.75 7.67 -9.27
CA ALA A 41 5.91 7.70 -10.15
C ALA A 41 5.54 7.77 -11.64
N HIS A 42 4.26 7.67 -11.97
CA HIS A 42 3.77 7.58 -13.35
C HIS A 42 4.49 6.48 -14.14
N SER A 43 4.63 5.31 -13.50
CA SER A 43 5.31 4.15 -14.07
C SER A 43 4.60 2.87 -13.67
N THR A 44 4.55 1.90 -14.56
CA THR A 44 4.03 0.57 -14.26
C THR A 44 5.09 -0.39 -13.75
N LYS A 45 6.36 0.03 -13.77
CA LYS A 45 7.50 -0.82 -13.39
C LYS A 45 8.10 -0.39 -12.06
N MET A 46 7.29 -0.45 -11.03
CA MET A 46 7.71 -0.19 -9.66
C MET A 46 7.75 -1.50 -8.90
N VAL A 47 8.88 -1.77 -8.25
CA VAL A 47 9.06 -2.99 -7.46
C VAL A 47 9.32 -2.67 -6.01
N THR A 48 8.86 -3.53 -5.13
CA THR A 48 9.11 -3.44 -3.70
C THR A 48 10.58 -3.73 -3.44
N ARG A 49 11.28 -2.78 -2.85
CA ARG A 49 12.68 -2.96 -2.50
C ARG A 49 12.88 -3.17 -1.01
N PHE A 50 12.10 -2.49 -0.21
CA PHE A 50 12.31 -2.48 1.22
C PHE A 50 10.99 -2.31 1.95
N ILE A 51 10.81 -3.09 3.01
CA ILE A 51 9.68 -2.98 3.92
C ILE A 51 10.30 -2.75 5.30
N SER A 52 10.04 -1.58 5.86
CA SER A 52 10.47 -1.29 7.22
C SER A 52 9.42 -1.81 8.19
N GLU A 53 9.61 -1.64 9.45
CA GLU A 53 8.77 -2.14 10.52
C GLU A 53 7.32 -2.37 10.12
N VAL A 54 6.86 -3.62 10.27
CA VAL A 54 5.44 -3.97 10.08
C VAL A 54 4.87 -4.21 11.48
N GLU A 55 3.88 -3.43 11.83
CA GLU A 55 3.21 -3.58 13.11
C GLU A 55 1.77 -4.04 12.91
N PHE A 56 1.44 -5.19 13.47
CA PHE A 56 0.08 -5.74 13.50
C PHE A 56 -0.53 -5.37 14.85
N SER A 57 -1.28 -4.30 14.87
CA SER A 57 -1.79 -3.73 16.13
C SER A 57 -3.02 -4.45 16.65
N ARG A 58 -3.85 -5.00 15.76
CA ARG A 58 -5.11 -5.64 16.11
C ARG A 58 -5.44 -6.76 15.14
N PRO A 59 -6.06 -7.85 15.62
CA PRO A 59 -6.56 -8.91 14.74
C PRO A 59 -7.75 -8.44 13.92
N VAL A 60 -7.96 -9.07 12.77
CA VAL A 60 -9.11 -8.83 11.90
C VAL A 60 -9.88 -10.13 11.71
N GLN A 61 -11.16 -10.11 12.04
CA GLN A 61 -12.03 -11.29 11.93
C GLN A 61 -12.64 -11.37 10.53
N ALA A 62 -13.10 -12.59 10.19
CA ALA A 62 -13.83 -12.80 8.94
C ALA A 62 -15.06 -11.89 8.87
N GLY A 63 -15.33 -11.37 7.69
CA GLY A 63 -16.45 -10.47 7.44
C GLY A 63 -16.14 -9.00 7.67
N ARG A 64 -15.00 -8.69 8.27
CA ARG A 64 -14.62 -7.29 8.51
C ARG A 64 -14.11 -6.63 7.23
N ILE A 65 -14.41 -5.33 7.12
CA ILE A 65 -13.91 -4.50 6.04
C ILE A 65 -12.58 -3.89 6.45
N VAL A 66 -11.59 -3.97 5.56
CA VAL A 66 -10.27 -3.37 5.77
C VAL A 66 -10.05 -2.33 4.68
N LYS A 67 -9.78 -1.11 5.10
CA LYS A 67 -9.43 -0.02 4.18
C LYS A 67 -7.96 0.30 4.32
N ILE A 68 -7.27 0.36 3.20
CA ILE A 68 -5.84 0.63 3.17
C ILE A 68 -5.62 2.04 2.63
N TYR A 69 -4.92 2.82 3.43
CA TYR A 69 -4.59 4.22 3.15
C TYR A 69 -3.09 4.36 2.97
N GLY A 70 -2.70 5.35 2.20
CA GLY A 70 -1.30 5.64 1.99
C GLY A 70 -1.02 7.12 1.84
N ARG A 71 0.22 7.48 2.06
CA ARG A 71 0.75 8.80 1.72
C ARG A 71 2.22 8.69 1.34
N PRO A 72 2.72 9.58 0.47
CA PRO A 72 4.15 9.60 0.21
C PRO A 72 4.89 10.15 1.43
N ILE A 73 6.07 9.62 1.70
CA ILE A 73 6.97 10.12 2.74
C ILE A 73 8.06 10.94 2.08
N THR A 74 8.78 10.35 1.12
CA THR A 74 9.86 11.02 0.41
C THR A 74 10.14 10.34 -0.92
N PHE A 75 10.71 11.11 -1.85
CA PHE A 75 11.17 10.62 -3.14
C PHE A 75 12.70 10.61 -3.15
N GLY A 76 13.29 9.50 -3.58
CA GLY A 76 14.69 9.45 -3.97
C GLY A 76 14.80 9.65 -5.48
N LYS A 77 16.00 9.43 -6.02
CA LYS A 77 16.24 9.57 -7.47
C LYS A 77 15.42 8.54 -8.27
N SER A 78 15.40 7.30 -7.82
CA SER A 78 14.70 6.20 -8.50
C SER A 78 13.70 5.50 -7.59
N SER A 79 13.41 6.06 -6.43
CA SER A 79 12.59 5.44 -5.40
C SER A 79 11.53 6.38 -4.86
N VAL A 80 10.51 5.78 -4.28
CA VAL A 80 9.52 6.49 -3.47
C VAL A 80 9.28 5.67 -2.19
N LYS A 81 9.29 6.37 -1.07
CA LYS A 81 8.93 5.79 0.22
C LYS A 81 7.53 6.21 0.56
N VAL A 82 6.68 5.24 0.87
CA VAL A 82 5.27 5.48 1.21
C VAL A 82 4.97 4.89 2.57
N LYS A 83 4.07 5.55 3.29
CA LYS A 83 3.48 5.02 4.51
C LYS A 83 2.16 4.39 4.15
N LEU A 84 1.93 3.18 4.66
CA LEU A 84 0.69 2.43 4.45
C LEU A 84 0.05 2.14 5.79
N GLU A 85 -1.26 2.26 5.83
CA GLU A 85 -2.04 2.03 7.04
C GLU A 85 -3.33 1.29 6.69
N ALA A 86 -3.49 0.11 7.28
CA ALA A 86 -4.72 -0.65 7.17
C ALA A 86 -5.60 -0.37 8.37
N ARG A 87 -6.87 -0.12 8.12
CA ARG A 87 -7.87 0.18 9.14
C ARG A 87 -9.04 -0.77 9.02
N SER A 88 -9.49 -1.32 10.14
CA SER A 88 -10.76 -2.02 10.21
C SER A 88 -11.87 -0.98 10.24
N HIS A 89 -12.81 -1.10 9.32
CA HIS A 89 -13.91 -0.14 9.15
C HIS A 89 -15.22 -0.79 9.57
N ASN A 90 -15.94 -0.12 10.48
CA ASN A 90 -17.28 -0.53 10.88
C ASN A 90 -18.30 0.14 9.95
N PRO A 91 -19.00 -0.60 9.06
CA PRO A 91 -19.91 0.01 8.11
C PRO A 91 -21.17 0.59 8.75
N HIS A 92 -21.51 0.17 9.97
CA HIS A 92 -22.70 0.67 10.67
C HIS A 92 -22.46 2.03 11.32
N THR A 93 -21.26 2.30 11.80
CA THR A 93 -20.93 3.52 12.52
C THR A 93 -19.97 4.43 11.77
N GLY A 94 -19.26 3.90 10.78
CA GLY A 94 -18.19 4.61 10.09
C GLY A 94 -16.90 4.70 10.89
N LYS A 95 -16.86 4.15 12.10
CA LYS A 95 -15.66 4.20 12.93
C LYS A 95 -14.58 3.27 12.39
N GLN A 96 -13.34 3.69 12.51
CA GLN A 96 -12.18 2.94 12.04
C GLN A 96 -11.17 2.75 13.16
N LYS A 97 -10.43 1.63 13.08
CA LYS A 97 -9.33 1.33 14.00
C LYS A 97 -8.14 0.88 13.18
N VAL A 98 -6.97 1.42 13.46
CA VAL A 98 -5.73 0.98 12.81
C VAL A 98 -5.44 -0.45 13.23
N VAL A 99 -5.20 -1.32 12.24
CA VAL A 99 -4.90 -2.74 12.48
C VAL A 99 -3.50 -3.11 12.03
N CYS A 100 -2.93 -2.41 11.06
CA CYS A 100 -1.57 -2.67 10.60
C CYS A 100 -0.97 -1.41 9.97
N THR A 101 0.30 -1.15 10.24
CA THR A 101 1.05 -0.06 9.62
C THR A 101 2.41 -0.53 9.16
N THR A 102 2.90 0.06 8.08
CA THR A 102 4.27 -0.17 7.60
C THR A 102 4.70 0.96 6.67
N ASP A 103 6.00 1.09 6.50
CA ASP A 103 6.59 1.94 5.47
C ASP A 103 7.24 1.04 4.43
N MET A 104 7.04 1.35 3.16
CA MET A 104 7.62 0.59 2.06
C MET A 104 8.35 1.51 1.10
N VAL A 105 9.45 1.00 0.54
CA VAL A 105 10.19 1.69 -0.52
C VAL A 105 10.00 0.91 -1.81
N PHE A 106 9.57 1.62 -2.84
CA PHE A 106 9.42 1.09 -4.19
C PHE A 106 10.43 1.76 -5.11
N VAL A 107 10.96 1.01 -6.06
CA VAL A 107 11.99 1.50 -6.98
C VAL A 107 11.51 1.29 -8.41
N ARG A 108 11.71 2.32 -9.23
CA ARG A 108 11.46 2.22 -10.67
C ARG A 108 12.60 1.45 -11.32
N ILE A 109 12.27 0.45 -12.12
CA ILE A 109 13.24 -0.39 -12.81
C ILE A 109 13.00 -0.41 -14.31
N ASP A 110 14.07 -0.72 -15.07
CA ASP A 110 13.99 -1.00 -16.48
C ASP A 110 13.70 -2.50 -16.72
N ASP A 111 13.72 -2.91 -17.98
CA ASP A 111 13.43 -4.31 -18.36
C ASP A 111 14.48 -5.29 -17.83
N ASP A 112 15.68 -4.82 -17.55
CA ASP A 112 16.77 -5.64 -17.01
C ASP A 112 16.78 -5.66 -15.47
N GLY A 113 15.88 -4.92 -14.85
CA GLY A 113 15.80 -4.84 -13.39
C GLY A 113 16.70 -3.77 -12.78
N ASP A 114 17.33 -2.94 -13.57
CA ASP A 114 18.18 -1.86 -13.09
C ASP A 114 17.36 -0.63 -12.76
N ALA A 115 17.78 0.11 -11.74
CA ALA A 115 17.06 1.30 -11.29
C ALA A 115 17.03 2.39 -12.37
N LEU A 116 15.86 2.99 -12.56
CA LEU A 116 15.65 4.14 -13.44
C LEU A 116 15.22 5.34 -12.63
N PRO A 117 15.69 6.55 -12.97
CA PRO A 117 15.21 7.75 -12.31
C PRO A 117 13.70 7.93 -12.47
N ILE A 118 13.05 8.35 -11.39
CA ILE A 118 11.64 8.74 -11.44
C ILE A 118 11.59 10.15 -11.97
N GLU A 119 10.85 10.35 -13.06
CA GLU A 119 10.62 11.68 -13.59
C GLU A 119 9.65 12.43 -12.70
N SER A 120 9.73 13.76 -12.74
CA SER A 120 8.84 14.58 -11.95
C SER A 120 7.38 14.31 -12.34
N ALA A 121 6.58 13.85 -11.37
CA ALA A 121 5.15 13.67 -11.55
C ALA A 121 4.46 14.99 -11.92
N PHE A 122 5.01 16.10 -11.50
CA PHE A 122 4.41 17.41 -11.74
C PHE A 122 4.50 17.81 -13.21
N ALA A 123 5.59 17.46 -13.89
CA ALA A 123 5.73 17.73 -15.31
C ALA A 123 4.68 17.00 -16.15
N LEU A 124 4.33 15.76 -15.74
CA LEU A 124 3.34 14.97 -16.45
C LEU A 124 1.92 15.51 -16.27
N VAL A 125 1.61 16.02 -15.09
CA VAL A 125 0.32 16.65 -14.82
C VAL A 125 0.12 17.87 -15.70
N ASP A 126 1.15 18.68 -15.86
CA ASP A 126 1.07 19.89 -16.69
C ASP A 126 0.81 19.54 -18.15
N ASP A 127 1.38 18.45 -18.65
CA ASP A 127 1.18 18.02 -20.02
C ASP A 127 -0.27 17.59 -20.27
N ASP A 128 -0.91 16.98 -19.30
CA ASP A 128 -2.29 16.53 -19.40
C ASP A 128 -3.28 17.68 -19.38
N SER A 129 -2.90 18.82 -18.88
CA SER A 129 -3.78 19.97 -18.79
C SER A 129 -4.01 20.67 -20.12
N LYS A 130 -3.32 20.27 -21.15
CA LYS A 130 -3.47 20.84 -22.50
C LYS A 130 -4.68 20.24 -23.28
#